data_cd60f0e955c15fbb6cc0f05a8c3ccaf7
#
_entry.id   cd60f0e955c15fbb6cc0f05a8c3ccaf7
#
_cell.length_a   1.000
_cell.length_b   1.000
_cell.length_c   1.000
_cell.angle_alpha   90.00
_cell.angle_beta   90.00
_cell.angle_gamma   90.00
#
_symmetry.space_group_name_H-M   'P 1'
#
loop_
_entity.id
_entity.type
_entity.pdbx_description
1 polymer ?
#
loop_
_entity_poly.entity_id
_entity_poly.type
_entity_poly.pdbx_seq_one_letter_code
_entity_poly.pdbx_strand_id
1 'polypeptide(L)'
;MKLQSVRNLLVNISNDFFYKGYYPSGDLKSYQLKYWLTFIVNIYLKIYHRVRVINPENIPQVGGGVIASNHLSHLDGIIINSITAFHTRRKINFLAAEDVYNKNFLFRFLCDLGNCIPVKRATSDRVALLKVIKLLKKDN
;
A
#
# COMPACT_ATOMS: atom_id res chain seq x y z
N MET A 1 34.31 10.23 3.69
CA MET A 1 33.38 9.11 3.42
C MET A 1 32.75 9.37 2.07
N LYS A 2 33.00 8.54 1.05
CA LYS A 2 32.60 8.84 -0.34
C LYS A 2 31.09 8.75 -0.48
N LEU A 3 30.46 9.72 -1.17
CA LEU A 3 29.02 9.78 -1.45
C LEU A 3 28.45 8.44 -1.96
N GLN A 4 29.29 7.70 -2.70
CA GLN A 4 28.99 6.37 -3.22
C GLN A 4 28.77 5.31 -2.11
N SER A 5 29.51 5.42 -1.00
CA SER A 5 29.38 4.51 0.14
C SER A 5 28.08 4.75 0.92
N VAL A 6 27.69 6.00 1.08
CA VAL A 6 26.40 6.36 1.71
C VAL A 6 25.23 5.94 0.83
N ARG A 7 25.35 6.13 -0.48
CA ARG A 7 24.32 5.66 -1.44
C ARG A 7 24.18 4.14 -1.41
N ASN A 8 25.28 3.40 -1.40
CA ASN A 8 25.26 1.95 -1.32
C ASN A 8 24.73 1.44 0.02
N LEU A 9 25.05 2.13 1.12
CA LEU A 9 24.49 1.84 2.44
C LEU A 9 22.99 2.08 2.48
N LEU A 10 22.51 3.19 1.94
CA LEU A 10 21.08 3.50 1.86
C LEU A 10 20.33 2.52 0.93
N VAL A 11 20.95 2.11 -0.18
CA VAL A 11 20.39 1.10 -1.09
C VAL A 11 20.37 -0.28 -0.42
N ASN A 12 21.40 -0.65 0.35
CA ASN A 12 21.43 -1.92 1.08
C ASN A 12 20.44 -1.93 2.23
N ILE A 13 20.35 -0.86 3.03
CA ILE A 13 19.33 -0.71 4.07
C ILE A 13 17.92 -0.72 3.43
N SER A 14 17.73 -0.06 2.31
CA SER A 14 16.51 -0.11 1.52
C SER A 14 16.22 -1.55 1.06
N ASN A 15 17.18 -2.25 0.48
CA ASN A 15 16.99 -3.61 -0.02
C ASN A 15 16.73 -4.63 1.10
N ASP A 16 17.49 -4.59 2.20
CA ASP A 16 17.32 -5.56 3.30
C ASP A 16 16.08 -5.28 4.14
N PHE A 17 15.74 -4.00 4.34
CA PHE A 17 14.59 -3.61 5.15
C PHE A 17 13.28 -3.67 4.38
N PHE A 18 13.30 -3.55 3.04
CA PHE A 18 12.13 -3.26 2.24
C PHE A 18 11.83 -4.23 1.10
N TYR A 19 12.79 -5.04 0.67
CA TYR A 19 12.67 -5.83 -0.56
C TYR A 19 12.37 -7.31 -0.37
N LYS A 20 12.66 -7.87 0.79
CA LYS A 20 12.39 -9.31 1.01
C LYS A 20 10.89 -9.59 1.13
N GLY A 21 10.21 -9.75 0.00
CA GLY A 21 8.88 -10.31 -0.10
C GLY A 21 7.79 -9.40 -0.67
N TYR A 22 8.08 -8.12 -0.94
CA TYR A 22 7.01 -7.18 -1.30
C TYR A 22 6.64 -7.17 -2.80
N TYR A 23 7.57 -7.50 -3.71
CA TYR A 23 7.30 -7.49 -5.15
C TYR A 23 8.13 -8.50 -5.94
N PRO A 24 7.53 -9.57 -6.48
CA PRO A 24 8.26 -10.58 -7.25
C PRO A 24 8.56 -10.18 -8.71
N SER A 25 7.96 -9.13 -9.24
CA SER A 25 8.18 -8.75 -10.65
C SER A 25 7.72 -7.32 -10.93
N GLY A 26 8.63 -6.40 -11.12
CA GLY A 26 8.30 -5.05 -11.54
C GLY A 26 9.51 -4.12 -11.63
N ASP A 27 9.33 -2.97 -12.26
CA ASP A 27 10.34 -1.97 -12.47
C ASP A 27 10.86 -1.41 -11.12
N LEU A 28 12.14 -1.66 -10.84
CA LEU A 28 12.83 -1.30 -9.59
C LEU A 28 12.68 0.18 -9.21
N LYS A 29 12.66 1.08 -10.19
CA LYS A 29 12.56 2.53 -9.97
C LYS A 29 11.18 2.96 -9.46
N SER A 30 10.13 2.36 -9.99
CA SER A 30 8.75 2.62 -9.57
C SER A 30 8.52 2.19 -8.12
N TYR A 31 9.15 1.11 -7.70
CA TYR A 31 9.05 0.59 -6.33
C TYR A 31 9.77 1.44 -5.31
N GLN A 32 10.99 1.88 -5.63
CA GLN A 32 11.75 2.75 -4.75
C GLN A 32 10.99 4.04 -4.44
N LEU A 33 10.38 4.67 -5.45
CA LEU A 33 9.58 5.88 -5.25
C LEU A 33 8.38 5.65 -4.34
N LYS A 34 7.59 4.62 -4.62
CA LYS A 34 6.40 4.27 -3.78
C LYS A 34 6.80 3.98 -2.34
N TYR A 35 7.92 3.33 -2.16
CA TYR A 35 8.47 3.01 -0.87
C TYR A 35 8.88 4.25 -0.07
N TRP A 36 9.70 5.12 -0.66
CA TRP A 36 10.10 6.37 -0.01
C TRP A 36 8.90 7.24 0.35
N LEU A 37 7.90 7.27 -0.54
CA LEU A 37 6.66 7.98 -0.28
C LEU A 37 5.93 7.38 0.93
N THR A 38 5.80 6.05 1.01
CA THR A 38 5.20 5.36 2.15
C THR A 38 5.96 5.63 3.45
N PHE A 39 7.29 5.63 3.42
CA PHE A 39 8.12 5.95 4.58
C PHE A 39 7.90 7.39 5.07
N ILE A 40 7.91 8.37 4.16
CA ILE A 40 7.65 9.78 4.49
C ILE A 40 6.24 9.94 5.07
N VAL A 41 5.25 9.29 4.47
CA VAL A 41 3.87 9.29 4.97
C VAL A 41 3.78 8.69 6.37
N ASN A 42 4.49 7.61 6.66
CA ASN A 42 4.52 7.03 8.01
C ASN A 42 5.11 7.98 9.05
N ILE A 43 6.21 8.65 8.73
CA ILE A 43 6.81 9.66 9.60
C ILE A 43 5.80 10.79 9.86
N TYR A 44 5.17 11.31 8.82
CA TYR A 44 4.15 12.35 8.93
C TYR A 44 2.97 11.91 9.80
N LEU A 45 2.42 10.72 9.57
CA LEU A 45 1.32 10.17 10.36
C LEU A 45 1.71 9.98 11.83
N LYS A 46 2.92 9.53 12.09
CA LYS A 46 3.41 9.29 13.45
C LYS A 46 3.66 10.59 14.21
N ILE A 47 4.26 11.60 13.57
CA ILE A 47 4.63 12.85 14.21
C ILE A 47 3.45 13.81 14.28
N TYR A 48 2.80 14.09 13.16
CA TYR A 48 1.73 15.10 13.07
C TYR A 48 0.40 14.57 13.58
N HIS A 49 -0.04 13.41 13.10
CA HIS A 49 -1.32 12.80 13.50
C HIS A 49 -1.22 11.94 14.75
N ARG A 50 -0.01 11.70 15.27
CA ARG A 50 0.22 10.85 16.47
C ARG A 50 -0.44 9.49 16.36
N VAL A 51 -0.48 8.90 15.17
CA VAL A 51 -1.06 7.58 14.92
C VAL A 51 -0.35 6.54 15.77
N ARG A 52 -1.11 5.78 16.54
CA ARG A 52 -0.62 4.64 17.31
C ARG A 52 -1.12 3.36 16.67
N VAL A 53 -0.23 2.43 16.47
CA VAL A 53 -0.57 1.09 15.97
C VAL A 53 -0.52 0.13 17.15
N ILE A 54 -1.60 -0.60 17.36
CA ILE A 54 -1.73 -1.56 18.45
C ILE A 54 -1.81 -2.95 17.81
N ASN A 55 -1.02 -3.89 18.32
CA ASN A 55 -0.96 -5.29 17.88
C ASN A 55 -0.74 -5.45 16.36
N PRO A 56 0.27 -4.78 15.76
CA PRO A 56 0.53 -4.90 14.32
C PRO A 56 0.88 -6.33 13.89
N GLU A 57 1.30 -7.18 14.83
CA GLU A 57 1.57 -8.61 14.63
C GLU A 57 0.33 -9.41 14.24
N ASN A 58 -0.87 -8.90 14.49
CA ASN A 58 -2.12 -9.53 14.05
C ASN A 58 -2.37 -9.38 12.53
N ILE A 59 -1.59 -8.55 11.84
CA ILE A 59 -1.68 -8.43 10.38
C ILE A 59 -0.98 -9.65 9.76
N PRO A 60 -1.68 -10.47 8.95
CA PRO A 60 -1.10 -11.68 8.38
C PRO A 60 0.14 -11.39 7.53
N GLN A 61 1.23 -12.10 7.80
CA GLN A 61 2.48 -11.96 7.04
C GLN A 61 2.47 -12.77 5.73
N VAL A 62 1.66 -13.82 5.66
CA VAL A 62 1.53 -14.75 4.53
C VAL A 62 0.05 -15.05 4.27
N GLY A 63 -0.23 -15.53 3.06
CA GLY A 63 -1.59 -15.87 2.64
C GLY A 63 -2.45 -14.67 2.24
N GLY A 64 -3.52 -14.90 1.50
CA GLY A 64 -4.50 -13.89 1.12
C GLY A 64 -5.32 -13.43 2.35
N GLY A 65 -5.59 -12.14 2.46
CA GLY A 65 -6.37 -11.59 3.56
C GLY A 65 -7.21 -10.38 3.12
N VAL A 66 -8.29 -10.13 3.86
CA VAL A 66 -9.14 -8.95 3.67
C VAL A 66 -9.08 -8.10 4.93
N ILE A 67 -8.73 -6.82 4.77
CA ILE A 67 -8.79 -5.83 5.85
C ILE A 67 -10.08 -5.05 5.70
N ALA A 68 -10.93 -5.11 6.72
CA ALA A 68 -12.13 -4.30 6.81
C ALA A 68 -11.94 -3.27 7.95
N SER A 69 -12.24 -2.02 7.66
CA SER A 69 -12.13 -0.94 8.64
C SER A 69 -13.30 0.03 8.52
N ASN A 70 -13.58 0.75 9.59
CA ASN A 70 -14.45 1.91 9.52
C ASN A 70 -13.83 2.96 8.59
N HIS A 71 -14.66 3.61 7.79
CA HIS A 71 -14.20 4.60 6.83
C HIS A 71 -14.86 5.95 7.11
N LEU A 72 -14.14 6.80 7.84
CA LEU A 72 -14.61 8.12 8.27
C LEU A 72 -13.89 9.26 7.54
N SER A 73 -12.74 8.95 6.93
CA SER A 73 -11.89 9.96 6.29
C SER A 73 -11.19 9.41 5.05
N HIS A 74 -10.90 10.28 4.09
CA HIS A 74 -10.04 9.95 2.95
C HIS A 74 -8.61 9.54 3.37
N LEU A 75 -8.19 9.89 4.58
CA LEU A 75 -6.89 9.48 5.13
C LEU A 75 -6.84 8.00 5.55
N ASP A 76 -7.98 7.35 5.78
CA ASP A 76 -8.02 5.98 6.30
C ASP A 76 -7.30 5.01 5.36
N GLY A 77 -7.50 5.14 4.06
CA GLY A 77 -6.79 4.34 3.06
C GLY A 77 -5.27 4.55 3.10
N ILE A 78 -4.83 5.79 3.28
CA ILE A 78 -3.41 6.14 3.38
C ILE A 78 -2.83 5.56 4.67
N ILE A 79 -3.53 5.69 5.79
CA ILE A 79 -3.11 5.16 7.10
C ILE A 79 -2.97 3.64 7.02
N ILE A 80 -4.00 2.93 6.56
CA ILE A 80 -4.01 1.46 6.45
C ILE A 80 -2.89 0.99 5.52
N ASN A 81 -2.73 1.62 4.35
CA ASN A 81 -1.67 1.26 3.41
C ASN A 81 -0.29 1.43 4.05
N SER A 82 -0.05 2.58 4.66
CA SER A 82 1.24 2.90 5.27
C SER A 82 1.58 1.94 6.42
N ILE A 83 0.62 1.67 7.30
CA ILE A 83 0.82 0.78 8.44
C ILE A 83 1.06 -0.65 7.97
N THR A 84 0.21 -1.17 7.08
CA THR A 84 0.36 -2.54 6.61
C THR A 84 1.65 -2.72 5.82
N ALA A 85 1.96 -1.80 4.89
CA ALA A 85 3.21 -1.86 4.15
C ALA A 85 4.44 -1.81 5.07
N PHE A 86 4.41 -1.00 6.12
CA PHE A 86 5.51 -0.88 7.07
C PHE A 86 5.70 -2.13 7.92
N HIS A 87 4.63 -2.72 8.44
CA HIS A 87 4.72 -3.86 9.37
C HIS A 87 4.81 -5.21 8.67
N THR A 88 4.15 -5.38 7.52
CA THR A 88 4.09 -6.68 6.83
C THR A 88 4.91 -6.74 5.56
N ARG A 89 5.33 -5.58 5.04
CA ARG A 89 5.97 -5.47 3.72
C ARG A 89 5.11 -6.03 2.58
N ARG A 90 3.79 -6.08 2.78
CA ARG A 90 2.82 -6.61 1.82
C ARG A 90 2.14 -5.50 1.04
N LYS A 91 1.81 -5.81 -0.19
CA LYS A 91 1.02 -4.94 -1.05
C LYS A 91 -0.45 -5.01 -0.66
N ILE A 92 -1.09 -3.87 -0.49
CA ILE A 92 -2.53 -3.77 -0.32
C ILE A 92 -3.17 -3.32 -1.63
N ASN A 93 -4.34 -3.87 -1.93
CA ASN A 93 -5.21 -3.39 -2.99
C ASN A 93 -6.48 -2.87 -2.32
N PHE A 94 -6.88 -1.64 -2.64
CA PHE A 94 -8.11 -1.03 -2.11
C PHE A 94 -9.25 -1.18 -3.08
N LEU A 95 -10.46 -1.32 -2.54
CA LEU A 95 -11.68 -1.13 -3.32
C LEU A 95 -12.06 0.36 -3.26
N ALA A 96 -12.11 1.02 -4.39
CA ALA A 96 -12.50 2.42 -4.48
C ALA A 96 -13.75 2.55 -5.35
N ALA A 97 -14.68 3.39 -4.94
CA ALA A 97 -15.84 3.66 -5.78
C ALA A 97 -15.40 4.30 -7.11
N GLU A 98 -15.97 3.86 -8.23
CA GLU A 98 -15.57 4.30 -9.58
C GLU A 98 -15.74 5.81 -9.77
N ASP A 99 -16.74 6.42 -9.15
CA ASP A 99 -16.96 7.86 -9.14
C ASP A 99 -15.85 8.63 -8.41
N VAL A 100 -15.29 8.07 -7.34
CA VAL A 100 -14.13 8.63 -6.63
C VAL A 100 -12.86 8.43 -7.44
N TYR A 101 -12.66 7.25 -8.03
CA TYR A 101 -11.51 6.94 -8.87
C TYR A 101 -11.41 7.88 -10.07
N ASN A 102 -12.55 8.21 -10.71
CA ASN A 102 -12.61 9.05 -11.90
C ASN A 102 -12.89 10.54 -11.59
N LYS A 103 -12.90 10.96 -10.33
CA LYS A 103 -13.28 12.33 -9.93
C LYS A 103 -12.41 13.40 -10.57
N ASN A 104 -11.09 13.23 -10.57
CA ASN A 104 -10.12 14.07 -11.27
C ASN A 104 -8.77 13.36 -11.39
N PHE A 105 -7.83 13.99 -12.12
CA PHE A 105 -6.49 13.45 -12.34
C PHE A 105 -5.74 13.13 -11.02
N LEU A 106 -5.83 14.01 -10.04
CA LEU A 106 -5.14 13.82 -8.76
C LEU A 106 -5.67 12.60 -7.99
N PHE A 107 -7.01 12.44 -7.90
CA PHE A 107 -7.63 11.28 -7.26
C PHE A 107 -7.29 9.99 -8.00
N ARG A 108 -7.33 10.00 -9.32
CA ARG A 108 -6.93 8.85 -10.14
C ARG A 108 -5.48 8.47 -9.88
N PHE A 109 -4.57 9.45 -9.87
CA PHE A 109 -3.15 9.21 -9.56
C PHE A 109 -2.95 8.61 -8.16
N LEU A 110 -3.63 9.14 -7.14
CA LEU A 110 -3.57 8.62 -5.76
C LEU A 110 -4.15 7.19 -5.67
N CYS A 111 -5.24 6.92 -6.35
CA CYS A 111 -5.84 5.59 -6.43
C CYS A 111 -4.90 4.59 -7.13
N ASP A 112 -4.27 4.98 -8.23
CA ASP A 112 -3.30 4.13 -8.93
C ASP A 112 -2.06 3.87 -8.06
N LEU A 113 -1.59 4.88 -7.34
CA LEU A 113 -0.50 4.75 -6.39
C LEU A 113 -0.86 3.78 -5.25
N GLY A 114 -2.09 3.84 -4.75
CA GLY A 114 -2.65 2.95 -3.72
C GLY A 114 -3.12 1.58 -4.25
N ASN A 115 -2.91 1.27 -5.54
CA ASN A 115 -3.40 0.04 -6.19
C ASN A 115 -4.92 -0.16 -6.03
N CYS A 116 -5.71 0.89 -6.20
CA CYS A 116 -7.15 0.80 -6.09
C CYS A 116 -7.78 -0.01 -7.24
N ILE A 117 -8.79 -0.76 -6.89
CA ILE A 117 -9.66 -1.47 -7.83
C ILE A 117 -10.96 -0.69 -7.87
N PRO A 118 -11.31 -0.04 -8.99
CA PRO A 118 -12.58 0.67 -9.10
C PRO A 118 -13.75 -0.31 -9.04
N VAL A 119 -14.77 0.06 -8.28
CA VAL A 119 -16.01 -0.74 -8.07
C VAL A 119 -17.22 0.13 -8.33
N LYS A 120 -18.17 -0.38 -9.09
CA LYS A 120 -19.46 0.29 -9.34
C LYS A 120 -20.33 0.19 -8.11
N ARG A 121 -20.83 1.34 -7.62
CA ARG A 121 -21.78 1.39 -6.50
C ARG A 121 -23.14 0.83 -6.92
N ALA A 122 -23.83 0.28 -5.94
CA ALA A 122 -25.22 -0.23 -6.07
C ALA A 122 -25.41 -1.30 -7.16
N THR A 123 -24.35 -1.94 -7.63
CA THR A 123 -24.41 -3.04 -8.60
C THR A 123 -23.55 -4.21 -8.13
N SER A 124 -23.93 -5.42 -8.54
CA SER A 124 -23.05 -6.58 -8.35
C SER A 124 -21.91 -6.53 -9.38
N ASP A 125 -20.80 -5.84 -9.04
CA ASP A 125 -19.66 -5.74 -9.93
C ASP A 125 -18.85 -7.05 -9.92
N ARG A 126 -19.28 -7.98 -10.78
CA ARG A 126 -18.65 -9.30 -10.94
C ARG A 126 -17.17 -9.19 -11.38
N VAL A 127 -16.83 -8.18 -12.17
CA VAL A 127 -15.47 -7.99 -12.69
C VAL A 127 -14.53 -7.62 -11.54
N ALA A 128 -14.92 -6.65 -10.71
CA ALA A 128 -14.17 -6.26 -9.54
C ALA A 128 -14.03 -7.44 -8.56
N LEU A 129 -15.12 -8.17 -8.31
CA LEU A 129 -15.12 -9.35 -7.43
C LEU A 129 -14.16 -10.44 -7.93
N LEU A 130 -14.20 -10.80 -9.21
CA LEU A 130 -13.28 -11.78 -9.79
C LEU A 130 -11.82 -11.34 -9.69
N LYS A 131 -11.54 -10.04 -9.85
CA LYS A 131 -10.22 -9.48 -9.69
C LYS A 131 -9.71 -9.63 -8.24
N VAL A 132 -10.56 -9.36 -7.26
CA VAL A 132 -10.24 -9.55 -5.83
C VAL A 132 -9.97 -11.02 -5.52
N ILE A 133 -10.85 -11.94 -5.97
CA ILE A 133 -10.67 -13.39 -5.76
C ILE A 133 -9.35 -13.87 -6.37
N LYS A 134 -9.02 -13.39 -7.58
CA LYS A 134 -7.75 -13.74 -8.25
C LYS A 134 -6.54 -13.25 -7.45
N LEU A 135 -6.61 -12.07 -6.87
CA LEU A 135 -5.54 -11.53 -6.03
C LEU A 135 -5.39 -12.36 -4.74
N LEU A 136 -6.49 -12.66 -4.05
CA LEU A 136 -6.47 -13.49 -2.84
C LEU A 136 -5.88 -14.88 -3.07
N LYS A 137 -6.18 -15.49 -4.25
CA LYS A 137 -5.63 -16.81 -4.60
C LYS A 137 -4.15 -16.78 -5.00
N LYS A 138 -3.64 -15.65 -5.48
CA LYS A 138 -2.25 -15.51 -5.90
C LYS A 138 -1.29 -15.47 -4.71
N ASP A 139 -1.77 -15.00 -3.58
CA ASP A 139 -0.96 -14.81 -2.36
C ASP A 139 -1.03 -16.02 -1.41
N ASN A 140 -1.72 -17.08 -1.82
CA ASN A 140 -1.69 -18.40 -1.19
C ASN A 140 -0.69 -19.29 -1.97
#